data_1e838e458e03e3db984f43433527b629
#
_entry.id   1e838e458e03e3db984f43433527b629
#
_cell.length_a   1.000
_cell.length_b   1.000
_cell.length_c   1.000
_cell.angle_alpha   90.00
_cell.angle_beta   90.00
_cell.angle_gamma   90.00
#
_symmetry.space_group_name_H-M   'P 1'
#
loop_
_entity.id
_entity.type
_entity.pdbx_description
1 polymer ?
#
loop_
_entity_poly.entity_id
_entity_poly.type
_entity_poly.pdbx_seq_one_letter_code
_entity_poly.pdbx_strand_id
1 'polypeptide(L)' 'MKYKIEIEREGCIACGACYSVDPSHFEPDEEGKSTVIGGETDANASSGVFDDDEIENAREAEDSCPVSIITVTEL' A
#
# COMPACT_ATOMS: atom_id res chain seq x y z
N MET A 1 -14.22 9.32 3.65
CA MET A 1 -13.62 8.62 4.81
C MET A 1 -12.11 8.78 4.78
N LYS A 2 -11.51 9.11 5.92
CA LYS A 2 -10.08 9.37 5.99
C LYS A 2 -9.34 8.16 6.56
N TYR A 3 -8.27 7.74 5.92
CA TYR A 3 -7.50 6.58 6.33
C TYR A 3 -6.05 6.71 5.91
N LYS A 4 -5.18 5.96 6.59
CA LYS A 4 -3.75 5.95 6.33
C LYS A 4 -3.33 4.56 5.87
N ILE A 5 -2.51 4.51 4.84
CA ILE A 5 -1.92 3.28 4.33
C ILE A 5 -0.43 3.30 4.62
N GLU A 6 0.09 2.23 5.22
CA GLU A 6 1.52 2.07 5.52
C GLU A 6 2.02 0.76 4.94
N ILE A 7 3.21 0.78 4.35
CA ILE A 7 3.87 -0.39 3.80
C ILE A 7 5.26 -0.52 4.41
N GLU A 8 5.59 -1.70 4.93
CA GLU A 8 6.96 -2.03 5.34
C GLU A 8 7.70 -2.58 4.14
N ARG A 9 8.45 -1.74 3.45
CA ARG A 9 9.09 -2.10 2.19
C ARG A 9 10.20 -3.14 2.36
N GLU A 10 10.81 -3.21 3.51
CA GLU A 10 11.85 -4.22 3.78
C GLU A 10 11.32 -5.65 3.66
N GLY A 11 10.06 -5.86 4.03
CA GLY A 11 9.42 -7.16 3.91
C GLY A 11 8.72 -7.40 2.58
N CYS A 12 8.70 -6.43 1.68
CA CYS A 12 8.02 -6.55 0.40
C CYS A 12 8.77 -7.49 -0.52
N ILE A 13 8.07 -8.53 -0.99
CA ILE A 13 8.66 -9.53 -1.89
C ILE A 13 8.36 -9.26 -3.36
N ALA A 14 7.84 -8.07 -3.67
CA ALA A 14 7.50 -7.65 -5.03
C ALA A 14 6.54 -8.63 -5.74
N CYS A 15 5.59 -9.20 -4.98
CA CYS A 15 4.64 -10.17 -5.52
C CYS A 15 3.59 -9.56 -6.46
N GLY A 16 3.45 -8.24 -6.42
CA GLY A 16 2.53 -7.53 -7.29
C GLY A 16 1.08 -7.53 -6.85
N ALA A 17 0.74 -8.16 -5.73
CA ALA A 17 -0.66 -8.30 -5.30
C ALA A 17 -1.30 -6.96 -4.98
N CYS A 18 -0.62 -6.10 -4.24
CA CYS A 18 -1.20 -4.83 -3.78
C CYS A 18 -1.52 -3.88 -4.93
N TYR A 19 -0.60 -3.63 -5.83
CA TYR A 19 -0.87 -2.72 -6.96
C TYR A 19 -1.68 -3.39 -8.07
N SER A 20 -1.81 -4.70 -8.09
CA SER A 20 -2.74 -5.39 -8.98
C SER A 20 -4.18 -5.31 -8.48
N VAL A 21 -4.37 -5.39 -7.17
CA VAL A 21 -5.68 -5.29 -6.52
C VAL A 21 -6.15 -3.83 -6.45
N ASP A 22 -5.26 -2.92 -6.10
CA ASP A 22 -5.59 -1.51 -5.88
C ASP A 22 -4.59 -0.58 -6.55
N PRO A 23 -4.67 -0.43 -7.87
CA PRO A 23 -3.77 0.47 -8.60
C PRO A 23 -4.03 1.96 -8.33
N SER A 24 -5.15 2.29 -7.66
CA SER A 24 -5.46 3.68 -7.30
C SER A 24 -4.64 4.18 -6.12
N HIS A 25 -4.19 3.29 -5.25
CA HIS A 25 -3.44 3.64 -4.04
C HIS A 25 -2.02 3.13 -4.03
N PHE A 26 -1.72 2.11 -4.82
CA PHE A 26 -0.40 1.48 -4.86
C PHE A 26 0.15 1.46 -6.28
N GLU A 27 1.47 1.64 -6.37
CA GLU A 27 2.18 1.47 -7.65
C GLU A 27 3.52 0.78 -7.40
N PRO A 28 4.09 0.09 -8.40
CA PRO A 28 5.41 -0.51 -8.26
C PRO A 28 6.51 0.55 -8.41
N ASP A 29 7.60 0.38 -7.69
CA ASP A 29 8.80 1.17 -7.90
C ASP A 29 9.69 0.51 -8.97
N GLU A 30 10.92 1.00 -9.13
CA GLU A 30 11.87 0.48 -10.11
C GLU A 30 12.23 -0.99 -9.87
N GLU A 31 12.14 -1.45 -8.63
CA GLU A 31 12.44 -2.81 -8.24
C GLU A 31 11.19 -3.70 -8.19
N GLY A 32 10.02 -3.14 -8.49
CA GLY A 32 8.77 -3.86 -8.41
C GLY A 32 8.16 -3.92 -7.02
N LYS A 33 8.73 -3.24 -6.05
CA LYS A 33 8.20 -3.17 -4.69
C LYS A 33 7.08 -2.14 -4.63
N SER A 34 6.12 -2.38 -3.74
CA SER A 34 4.96 -1.50 -3.61
C SER A 34 5.30 -0.16 -2.99
N THR A 35 4.67 0.88 -3.51
CA THR A 35 4.71 2.23 -2.95
C THR A 35 3.31 2.79 -2.87
N VAL A 36 3.08 3.73 -1.95
CA VAL A 36 1.80 4.43 -1.83
C VAL A 36 1.81 5.65 -2.74
N ILE A 37 0.85 5.71 -3.65
CA ILE A 37 0.73 6.82 -4.60
C ILE A 37 0.46 8.12 -3.86
N GLY A 38 1.26 9.16 -4.15
CA GLY A 38 1.09 10.47 -3.51
C GLY A 38 1.52 10.54 -2.05
N GLY A 39 2.04 9.45 -1.50
CA GLY A 39 2.55 9.41 -0.15
C GLY A 39 4.05 9.63 -0.07
N GLU A 40 4.62 9.36 1.10
CA GLU A 40 6.06 9.42 1.32
C GLU A 40 6.64 8.01 1.21
N THR A 41 7.74 7.89 0.51
CA THR A 41 8.39 6.60 0.28
C THR A 41 9.89 6.73 0.54
N ASP A 42 10.42 5.80 1.35
CA ASP A 42 11.86 5.63 1.53
C ASP A 42 12.23 4.17 1.35
N ALA A 43 13.49 3.81 1.64
CA ALA A 43 13.97 2.44 1.46
C ALA A 43 13.26 1.43 2.37
N ASN A 44 12.76 1.86 3.52
CA ASN A 44 12.20 0.98 4.55
C ASN A 44 10.68 1.02 4.62
N ALA A 45 10.06 2.13 4.21
CA ALA A 45 8.62 2.29 4.36
C ALA A 45 8.03 3.20 3.29
N SER A 46 6.74 3.03 3.06
CA SER A 46 5.96 3.95 2.25
C SER A 46 4.64 4.18 2.98
N SER A 47 4.17 5.42 3.01
CA SER A 47 2.91 5.75 3.69
C SER A 47 2.22 6.93 3.03
N GLY A 48 0.90 6.98 3.16
CA GLY A 48 0.11 8.10 2.67
C GLY A 48 -1.27 8.11 3.31
N VAL A 49 -1.88 9.31 3.33
CA VAL A 49 -3.23 9.50 3.85
C VAL A 49 -4.16 9.81 2.69
N PHE A 50 -5.29 9.15 2.65
CA PHE A 50 -6.32 9.32 1.64
C PHE A 50 -7.64 9.74 2.29
N ASP A 51 -8.43 10.50 1.56
CA ASP A 51 -9.77 10.90 2.00
C ASP A 51 -10.73 10.66 0.85
N ASP A 52 -11.13 9.40 0.68
CA ASP A 52 -12.03 8.95 -0.36
C ASP A 52 -12.89 7.79 0.15
N ASP A 53 -13.73 7.23 -0.70
CA ASP A 53 -14.61 6.13 -0.36
C ASP A 53 -14.06 4.76 -0.78
N GLU A 54 -12.78 4.68 -1.10
CA GLU A 54 -12.15 3.46 -1.64
C GLU A 54 -11.31 2.70 -0.62
N ILE A 55 -11.58 2.87 0.67
CA ILE A 55 -10.86 2.16 1.73
C ILE A 55 -10.96 0.64 1.58
N GLU A 56 -12.06 0.14 1.04
CA GLU A 56 -12.24 -1.29 0.84
C GLU A 56 -11.21 -1.87 -0.14
N ASN A 57 -10.84 -1.11 -1.18
CA ASN A 57 -9.82 -1.53 -2.12
C ASN A 57 -8.44 -1.63 -1.45
N ALA A 58 -8.13 -0.66 -0.58
CA ALA A 58 -6.89 -0.68 0.17
C ALA A 58 -6.85 -1.86 1.15
N ARG A 59 -7.98 -2.18 1.78
CA ARG A 59 -8.08 -3.34 2.67
C ARG A 59 -7.93 -4.66 1.92
N GLU A 60 -8.44 -4.75 0.70
CA GLU A 60 -8.22 -5.93 -0.12
C GLU A 60 -6.74 -6.12 -0.43
N ALA A 61 -6.02 -5.05 -0.72
CA ALA A 61 -4.58 -5.10 -0.93
C ALA A 61 -3.86 -5.55 0.34
N GLU A 62 -4.27 -5.04 1.50
CA GLU A 62 -3.74 -5.46 2.79
C GLU A 62 -3.92 -6.96 3.00
N ASP A 63 -5.12 -7.47 2.74
CA ASP A 63 -5.43 -8.90 2.89
C ASP A 63 -4.72 -9.78 1.87
N SER A 64 -4.47 -9.24 0.68
CA SER A 64 -3.84 -9.99 -0.40
C SER A 64 -2.32 -10.11 -0.24
N CYS A 65 -1.72 -9.32 0.64
CA CYS A 65 -0.28 -9.35 0.85
C CYS A 65 0.12 -10.61 1.63
N PRO A 66 0.91 -11.53 1.02
CA PRO A 66 1.24 -12.79 1.67
C PRO A 66 2.20 -12.65 2.85
N VAL A 67 2.87 -11.52 2.97
CA VAL A 67 3.81 -11.24 4.07
C VAL A 67 3.28 -10.22 5.07
N SER A 68 2.03 -9.79 4.90
CA SER A 68 1.32 -8.90 5.84
C SER A 68 2.07 -7.61 6.19
N ILE A 69 2.68 -6.99 5.19
CA ILE A 69 3.47 -5.77 5.39
C ILE A 69 2.69 -4.48 5.17
N ILE A 70 1.43 -4.59 4.77
CA ILE A 70 0.57 -3.44 4.49
C ILE A 70 -0.40 -3.27 5.65
N THR A 71 -0.52 -2.04 6.15
CA THR A 71 -1.46 -1.69 7.21
C THR A 71 -2.36 -0.54 6.76
N VAL A 72 -3.65 -0.72 6.87
CA VAL A 72 -4.65 0.33 6.59
C VAL A 72 -5.32 0.71 7.92
N THR A 73 -5.24 1.99 8.27
CA THR A 73 -5.79 2.49 9.53
C THR A 73 -6.80 3.59 9.25
N GLU A 74 -8.00 3.47 9.78
CA GLU A 74 -9.00 4.54 9.72
C GLU A 74 -8.61 5.67 10.68
N LEU A 75 -8.74 6.90 10.21
CA LEU A 75 -8.41 8.09 10.98
C LEU A 75 -9.65 8.82 11.50
#